data_7c552c421f4c226fd7bc639e8df01b87
#
_entry.id   7c552c421f4c226fd7bc639e8df01b87
#
_cell.length_a   1.000
_cell.length_b   1.000
_cell.length_c   1.000
_cell.angle_alpha   90.00
_cell.angle_beta   90.00
_cell.angle_gamma   90.00
#
_symmetry.space_group_name_H-M   'P 1'
#
loop_
_entity.id
_entity.type
_entity.pdbx_description
1 polymer ?
#
loop_
_entity_poly.entity_id
_entity_poly.type
_entity_poly.pdbx_seq_one_letter_code
_entity_poly.pdbx_strand_id
1 'polypeptide(L)'
;MSDDTAAAAAPLTYDIRKVLAALPHRYPLLLVDRVAALNIGEDIHAVKAVSFNEAFFQGHFPGRPIMPGVLQIEALAQAAAILAIETLELAGSNKLVYFMSIEDAKFRSPVEPGVLLDLKVGFIQKRARVCKFWGKAEIDGKVTCEVNFTAMIADPPKD
;
A
#
# COMPACT_ATOMS: atom_id res chain seq x y z
N MET A 1 5.91 -38.57 -19.40
CA MET A 1 5.77 -37.09 -19.43
C MET A 1 4.99 -36.71 -18.19
N SER A 2 5.69 -36.38 -17.14
CA SER A 2 5.07 -35.91 -15.90
C SER A 2 4.79 -34.42 -16.07
N ASP A 3 3.51 -34.06 -16.15
CA ASP A 3 2.99 -32.71 -16.11
C ASP A 3 3.15 -32.20 -14.65
N ASP A 4 4.31 -31.66 -14.37
CA ASP A 4 4.59 -31.01 -13.09
C ASP A 4 4.15 -29.53 -13.22
N THR A 5 2.84 -29.33 -13.36
CA THR A 5 2.23 -28.02 -13.13
C THR A 5 2.29 -27.77 -11.63
N ALA A 6 3.39 -27.15 -11.18
CA ALA A 6 3.46 -26.61 -9.84
C ALA A 6 2.27 -25.68 -9.63
N ALA A 7 1.32 -26.13 -8.82
CA ALA A 7 0.16 -25.30 -8.46
C ALA A 7 0.68 -24.00 -7.84
N ALA A 8 0.35 -22.86 -8.44
CA ALA A 8 0.72 -21.55 -7.90
C ALA A 8 0.22 -21.47 -6.46
N ALA A 9 1.10 -21.05 -5.53
CA ALA A 9 0.73 -20.90 -4.13
C ALA A 9 -0.45 -19.91 -4.00
N ALA A 10 -1.42 -20.24 -3.14
CA ALA A 10 -2.54 -19.33 -2.87
C ALA A 10 -2.03 -17.99 -2.33
N PRO A 11 -2.62 -16.86 -2.75
CA PRO A 11 -2.20 -15.55 -2.26
C PRO A 11 -2.38 -15.44 -0.74
N LEU A 12 -1.48 -14.71 -0.09
CA LEU A 12 -1.58 -14.40 1.33
C LEU A 12 -2.67 -13.36 1.57
N THR A 13 -3.31 -13.43 2.72
CA THR A 13 -4.28 -12.43 3.19
C THR A 13 -3.91 -11.93 4.57
N TYR A 14 -4.19 -10.65 4.86
CA TYR A 14 -3.95 -10.03 6.15
C TYR A 14 -5.24 -9.47 6.72
N ASP A 15 -5.54 -9.82 7.96
CA ASP A 15 -6.47 -9.05 8.78
C ASP A 15 -5.75 -7.83 9.40
N ILE A 16 -6.48 -6.98 10.10
CA ILE A 16 -5.91 -5.78 10.71
C ILE A 16 -4.75 -6.09 11.69
N ARG A 17 -4.78 -7.20 12.38
CA ARG A 17 -3.72 -7.58 13.34
C ARG A 17 -2.41 -7.86 12.61
N LYS A 18 -2.46 -8.52 11.47
CA LYS A 18 -1.29 -8.76 10.63
C LYS A 18 -0.79 -7.47 9.98
N VAL A 19 -1.69 -6.57 9.58
CA VAL A 19 -1.33 -5.24 9.07
C VAL A 19 -0.57 -4.46 10.16
N LEU A 20 -1.10 -4.43 11.38
CA LEU A 20 -0.46 -3.75 12.52
C LEU A 20 0.92 -4.34 12.87
N ALA A 21 1.09 -5.64 12.70
CA ALA A 21 2.39 -6.30 12.91
C ALA A 21 3.41 -5.96 11.82
N ALA A 22 2.95 -5.76 10.58
CA ALA A 22 3.82 -5.47 9.44
C ALA A 22 4.21 -3.99 9.34
N LEU A 23 3.28 -3.07 9.65
CA LEU A 23 3.49 -1.62 9.50
C LEU A 23 3.70 -0.94 10.85
N PRO A 24 4.66 0.00 10.96
CA PRO A 24 4.85 0.81 12.17
C PRO A 24 3.83 1.92 12.31
N HIS A 25 3.14 2.28 11.23
CA HIS A 25 2.15 3.36 11.19
C HIS A 25 1.01 3.12 12.19
N ARG A 26 0.49 4.20 12.76
CA ARG A 26 -0.66 4.19 13.69
C ARG A 26 -1.55 5.39 13.39
N TYR A 27 -2.72 5.43 14.03
CA TYR A 27 -3.63 6.56 13.92
C TYR A 27 -2.89 7.90 14.11
N PRO A 28 -3.10 8.92 13.26
CA PRO A 28 -4.09 8.96 12.15
C PRO A 28 -3.51 8.57 10.77
N LEU A 29 -2.34 7.97 10.70
CA LEU A 29 -1.61 7.75 9.45
C LEU A 29 -1.61 6.28 8.99
N LEU A 30 -2.18 5.36 9.72
CA LEU A 30 -2.37 3.99 9.22
C LEU A 30 -3.51 3.96 8.21
N LEU A 31 -3.20 3.65 6.94
CA LEU A 31 -4.15 3.77 5.84
C LEU A 31 -4.45 2.43 5.14
N VAL A 32 -4.05 1.31 5.72
CA VAL A 32 -4.37 -0.04 5.23
C VAL A 32 -5.18 -0.77 6.29
N ASP A 33 -6.35 -1.28 5.94
CA ASP A 33 -7.22 -1.99 6.86
C ASP A 33 -7.12 -3.51 6.73
N ARG A 34 -6.88 -4.01 5.52
CA ARG A 34 -6.66 -5.43 5.26
C ARG A 34 -5.90 -5.64 3.94
N VAL A 35 -5.38 -6.85 3.78
CA VAL A 35 -4.84 -7.31 2.50
C VAL A 35 -5.75 -8.41 1.97
N ALA A 36 -6.32 -8.16 0.80
CA ALA A 36 -7.21 -9.12 0.13
C ALA A 36 -6.42 -10.22 -0.58
N ALA A 37 -5.27 -9.89 -1.15
CA ALA A 37 -4.37 -10.84 -1.79
C ALA A 37 -2.95 -10.28 -1.87
N LEU A 38 -1.96 -11.11 -1.56
CA LEU A 38 -0.55 -10.78 -1.72
C LEU A 38 0.15 -11.96 -2.39
N ASN A 39 0.74 -11.70 -3.55
CA ASN A 39 1.57 -12.64 -4.29
C ASN A 39 3.04 -12.27 -4.08
N ILE A 40 3.76 -13.10 -3.31
CA ILE A 40 5.16 -12.83 -2.95
C ILE A 40 6.00 -12.62 -4.21
N GLY A 41 6.75 -11.53 -4.24
CA GLY A 41 7.62 -11.17 -5.36
C GLY A 41 6.92 -10.50 -6.55
N GLU A 42 5.60 -10.38 -6.53
CA GLU A 42 4.80 -9.86 -7.63
C GLU A 42 3.99 -8.63 -7.25
N ASP A 43 2.88 -8.83 -6.56
CA ASP A 43 1.92 -7.75 -6.30
C ASP A 43 1.12 -7.94 -5.00
N ILE A 44 0.41 -6.88 -4.64
CA ILE A 44 -0.50 -6.84 -3.50
C ILE A 44 -1.79 -6.12 -3.88
N HIS A 45 -2.91 -6.62 -3.38
CA HIS A 45 -4.19 -5.95 -3.34
C HIS A 45 -4.57 -5.74 -1.87
N ALA A 46 -4.38 -4.53 -1.40
CA ALA A 46 -4.81 -4.10 -0.07
C ALA A 46 -6.09 -3.26 -0.16
N VAL A 47 -6.71 -3.02 0.97
CA VAL A 47 -7.98 -2.26 1.04
C VAL A 47 -7.90 -1.25 2.17
N LYS A 48 -8.33 -0.02 1.87
CA LYS A 48 -8.63 1.01 2.85
C LYS A 48 -10.14 1.26 2.89
N ALA A 49 -10.73 1.15 4.07
CA ALA A 49 -12.10 1.63 4.30
C ALA A 49 -12.05 3.14 4.56
N VAL A 50 -12.62 3.92 3.64
CA VAL A 50 -12.63 5.39 3.75
C VAL A 50 -13.84 5.81 4.58
N SER A 51 -13.59 6.22 5.82
CA SER A 51 -14.61 6.66 6.77
C SER A 51 -14.59 8.16 6.95
N PHE A 52 -15.77 8.79 7.07
CA PHE A 52 -15.84 10.20 7.46
C PHE A 52 -15.21 10.48 8.83
N ASN A 53 -15.08 9.45 9.66
CA ASN A 53 -14.43 9.56 10.98
C ASN A 53 -12.90 9.56 10.92
N GLU A 54 -12.31 10.02 9.84
CA GLU A 54 -10.88 10.23 9.69
C GLU A 54 -10.51 11.70 9.87
N ALA A 55 -9.41 11.95 10.58
CA ALA A 55 -8.98 13.29 10.97
C ALA A 55 -8.84 14.26 9.78
N PHE A 56 -8.36 13.79 8.63
CA PHE A 56 -8.10 14.68 7.49
C PHE A 56 -9.37 15.26 6.85
N PHE A 57 -10.55 14.64 7.02
CA PHE A 57 -11.79 15.20 6.47
C PHE A 57 -12.26 16.46 7.17
N GLN A 58 -11.77 16.75 8.39
CA GLN A 58 -12.11 17.98 9.10
C GLN A 58 -11.57 19.24 8.40
N GLY A 59 -10.42 19.12 7.78
CA GLY A 59 -9.75 20.23 7.09
C GLY A 59 -9.76 20.15 5.57
N HIS A 60 -10.08 19.02 5.00
CA HIS A 60 -9.98 18.78 3.55
C HIS A 60 -11.27 18.21 2.94
N PHE A 61 -12.29 18.99 2.72
CA PHE A 61 -12.48 20.42 3.08
C PHE A 61 -13.75 20.58 3.89
N PRO A 62 -13.89 21.62 4.71
CA PRO A 62 -15.13 21.90 5.43
C PRO A 62 -16.34 21.92 4.47
N GLY A 63 -17.34 21.08 4.75
CA GLY A 63 -18.53 20.95 3.90
C GLY A 63 -18.36 20.13 2.62
N ARG A 64 -17.12 19.73 2.27
CA ARG A 64 -16.82 18.88 1.11
C ARG A 64 -15.66 17.92 1.41
N PRO A 65 -15.97 16.77 2.02
CA PRO A 65 -14.92 15.82 2.41
C PRO A 65 -14.35 15.11 1.20
N ILE A 66 -13.07 15.31 0.98
CA ILE A 66 -12.28 14.65 -0.07
C ILE A 66 -11.00 14.12 0.56
N MET A 67 -10.67 12.85 0.31
CA MET A 67 -9.39 12.31 0.75
C MET A 67 -8.26 13.01 0.00
N PRO A 68 -7.28 13.60 0.71
CA PRO A 68 -6.13 14.22 0.04
C PRO A 68 -5.45 13.24 -0.91
N GLY A 69 -5.20 13.68 -2.16
CA GLY A 69 -4.58 12.82 -3.17
C GLY A 69 -3.23 12.26 -2.73
N VAL A 70 -2.43 13.07 -2.03
CA VAL A 70 -1.14 12.63 -1.48
C VAL A 70 -1.27 11.51 -0.46
N LEU A 71 -2.41 11.40 0.23
CA LEU A 71 -2.68 10.30 1.16
C LEU A 71 -3.11 9.02 0.43
N GLN A 72 -3.64 9.10 -0.78
CA GLN A 72 -3.80 7.92 -1.62
C GLN A 72 -2.44 7.32 -1.98
N ILE A 73 -1.45 8.17 -2.29
CA ILE A 73 -0.08 7.73 -2.54
C ILE A 73 0.54 7.12 -1.28
N GLU A 74 0.33 7.74 -0.13
CA GLU A 74 0.78 7.18 1.16
C GLU A 74 0.17 5.80 1.42
N ALA A 75 -1.13 5.63 1.16
CA ALA A 75 -1.80 4.33 1.32
C ALA A 75 -1.20 3.26 0.38
N LEU A 76 -0.91 3.62 -0.87
CA LEU A 76 -0.23 2.75 -1.83
C LEU A 76 1.19 2.39 -1.37
N ALA A 77 1.91 3.34 -0.78
CA ALA A 77 3.23 3.09 -0.24
C ALA A 77 3.20 2.13 0.96
N GLN A 78 2.19 2.23 1.81
CA GLN A 78 2.02 1.29 2.92
C GLN A 78 1.72 -0.12 2.41
N ALA A 79 0.89 -0.25 1.38
CA ALA A 79 0.68 -1.54 0.71
C ALA A 79 1.98 -2.08 0.11
N ALA A 80 2.78 -1.24 -0.54
CA ALA A 80 4.09 -1.60 -1.06
C ALA A 80 5.05 -2.06 0.05
N ALA A 81 5.01 -1.43 1.22
CA ALA A 81 5.82 -1.82 2.35
C ALA A 81 5.49 -3.24 2.83
N ILE A 82 4.21 -3.58 2.90
CA ILE A 82 3.79 -4.96 3.25
C ILE A 82 4.31 -5.94 2.19
N LEU A 83 4.14 -5.64 0.91
CA LEU A 83 4.64 -6.49 -0.18
C LEU A 83 6.15 -6.69 -0.11
N ALA A 84 6.91 -5.63 0.14
CA ALA A 84 8.37 -5.69 0.25
C ALA A 84 8.82 -6.50 1.47
N ILE A 85 8.18 -6.31 2.62
CA ILE A 85 8.50 -7.03 3.86
C ILE A 85 8.31 -8.53 3.67
N GLU A 86 7.21 -8.96 3.07
CA GLU A 86 6.97 -10.38 2.77
C GLU A 86 7.95 -10.92 1.73
N THR A 87 8.14 -10.20 0.63
CA THR A 87 8.98 -10.64 -0.48
C THR A 87 10.45 -10.79 -0.08
N LEU A 88 10.96 -9.89 0.76
CA LEU A 88 12.35 -9.86 1.21
C LEU A 88 12.56 -10.54 2.55
N GLU A 89 11.55 -11.22 3.07
CA GLU A 89 11.60 -11.95 4.35
C GLU A 89 12.08 -11.08 5.53
N LEU A 90 11.55 -9.86 5.63
CA LEU A 90 11.94 -8.86 6.62
C LEU A 90 10.99 -8.77 7.82
N ALA A 91 10.03 -9.68 7.94
CA ALA A 91 9.09 -9.69 9.06
C ALA A 91 9.83 -9.75 10.40
N GLY A 92 9.48 -8.83 11.33
CA GLY A 92 10.10 -8.73 12.63
C GLY A 92 11.48 -8.06 12.67
N SER A 93 11.99 -7.59 11.52
CA SER A 93 13.31 -6.94 11.43
C SER A 93 13.33 -5.48 11.91
N ASN A 94 12.16 -4.88 12.18
CA ASN A 94 11.97 -3.45 12.49
C ASN A 94 12.50 -2.49 11.41
N LYS A 95 12.71 -2.96 10.18
CA LYS A 95 13.13 -2.11 9.08
C LYS A 95 12.00 -1.16 8.67
N LEU A 96 12.39 0.04 8.25
CA LEU A 96 11.49 1.08 7.78
C LEU A 96 11.60 1.20 6.26
N VAL A 97 10.50 1.61 5.65
CA VAL A 97 10.42 1.87 4.21
C VAL A 97 10.27 3.37 4.00
N TYR A 98 11.25 3.97 3.36
CA TYR A 98 11.30 5.40 3.08
C TYR A 98 11.10 5.67 1.60
N PHE A 99 10.28 6.66 1.28
CA PHE A 99 10.23 7.19 -0.08
C PHE A 99 11.58 7.79 -0.49
N MET A 100 12.02 7.45 -1.70
CA MET A 100 13.15 8.11 -2.36
C MET A 100 12.68 9.05 -3.46
N SER A 101 11.68 8.62 -4.23
CA SER A 101 11.09 9.41 -5.30
C SER A 101 9.65 9.00 -5.57
N ILE A 102 8.87 9.95 -6.05
CA ILE A 102 7.51 9.76 -6.55
C ILE A 102 7.50 10.27 -7.98
N GLU A 103 7.05 9.44 -8.93
CA GLU A 103 7.08 9.74 -10.36
C GLU A 103 5.70 9.50 -10.98
N ASP A 104 5.38 10.27 -12.01
CA ASP A 104 4.18 10.07 -12.83
C ASP A 104 2.87 9.97 -12.03
N ALA A 105 2.78 10.72 -10.94
CA ALA A 105 1.56 10.74 -10.13
C ALA A 105 0.42 11.43 -10.85
N LYS A 106 -0.72 10.73 -10.99
CA LYS A 106 -1.93 11.25 -11.61
C LYS A 106 -3.13 10.98 -10.72
N PHE A 107 -3.88 12.05 -10.45
CA PHE A 107 -5.12 12.00 -9.67
C PHE A 107 -6.30 12.08 -10.64
N ARG A 108 -7.01 10.98 -10.81
CA ARG A 108 -8.04 10.80 -11.85
C ARG A 108 -9.44 11.16 -11.37
N SER A 109 -9.74 10.86 -10.11
CA SER A 109 -11.06 11.08 -9.51
C SER A 109 -10.92 11.36 -8.02
N PRO A 110 -11.77 12.21 -7.43
CA PRO A 110 -11.80 12.40 -5.99
C PRO A 110 -12.29 11.14 -5.27
N VAL A 111 -11.79 10.92 -4.06
CA VAL A 111 -12.23 9.89 -3.14
C VAL A 111 -12.99 10.55 -2.01
N GLU A 112 -14.27 10.22 -1.87
CA GLU A 112 -15.14 10.70 -0.81
C GLU A 112 -15.36 9.60 0.24
N PRO A 113 -15.75 9.94 1.49
CA PRO A 113 -15.99 8.92 2.50
C PRO A 113 -17.18 8.01 2.16
N GLY A 114 -17.16 6.80 2.66
CA GLY A 114 -18.19 5.79 2.47
C GLY A 114 -17.86 4.73 1.43
N VAL A 115 -16.62 4.70 0.95
CA VAL A 115 -16.16 3.74 -0.07
C VAL A 115 -15.07 2.82 0.46
N LEU A 116 -14.88 1.69 -0.19
CA LEU A 116 -13.68 0.87 -0.08
C LEU A 116 -12.73 1.28 -1.20
N LEU A 117 -11.52 1.68 -0.83
CA LEU A 117 -10.46 2.03 -1.76
C LEU A 117 -9.55 0.82 -1.93
N ASP A 118 -9.51 0.29 -3.14
CA ASP A 118 -8.61 -0.81 -3.51
C ASP A 118 -7.22 -0.25 -3.80
N LEU A 119 -6.22 -0.80 -3.14
CA LEU A 119 -4.82 -0.40 -3.24
C LEU A 119 -4.04 -1.52 -3.94
N LYS A 120 -3.77 -1.34 -5.22
CA LYS A 120 -3.04 -2.30 -6.04
C LYS A 120 -1.63 -1.81 -6.27
N VAL A 121 -0.66 -2.62 -5.92
CA VAL A 121 0.76 -2.29 -6.05
C VAL A 121 1.53 -3.50 -6.55
N GLY A 122 2.49 -3.26 -7.42
CA GLY A 122 3.39 -4.32 -7.88
C GLY A 122 4.81 -3.81 -8.06
N PHE A 123 5.77 -4.74 -8.12
CA PHE A 123 7.14 -4.40 -8.39
C PHE A 123 7.34 -4.05 -9.86
N ILE A 124 8.06 -2.93 -10.12
CA ILE A 124 8.70 -2.66 -11.41
C ILE A 124 10.12 -3.17 -11.37
N GLN A 125 10.83 -2.98 -10.24
CA GLN A 125 12.21 -3.38 -10.09
C GLN A 125 12.52 -3.67 -8.62
N LYS A 126 13.31 -4.70 -8.38
CA LYS A 126 13.86 -5.06 -7.06
C LYS A 126 15.38 -5.06 -7.14
N ARG A 127 16.04 -4.20 -6.39
CA ARG A 127 17.50 -4.15 -6.28
C ARG A 127 17.91 -4.04 -4.82
N ALA A 128 18.24 -5.15 -4.20
CA ALA A 128 18.65 -5.19 -2.81
C ALA A 128 17.68 -4.43 -1.88
N ARG A 129 18.08 -3.25 -1.38
CA ARG A 129 17.27 -2.43 -0.48
C ARG A 129 16.44 -1.35 -1.20
N VAL A 130 16.58 -1.22 -2.51
CA VAL A 130 15.87 -0.20 -3.30
C VAL A 130 14.90 -0.90 -4.24
N CYS A 131 13.64 -0.60 -4.09
CA CYS A 131 12.56 -1.17 -4.90
C CYS A 131 11.77 -0.08 -5.59
N LYS A 132 11.44 -0.31 -6.86
CA LYS A 132 10.54 0.54 -7.64
C LYS A 132 9.20 -0.17 -7.81
N PHE A 133 8.12 0.57 -7.60
CA PHE A 133 6.76 0.07 -7.64
C PHE A 133 5.88 0.88 -8.58
N TRP A 134 4.89 0.23 -9.16
CA TRP A 134 3.70 0.88 -9.68
C TRP A 134 2.59 0.76 -8.64
N GLY A 135 1.71 1.77 -8.57
CA GLY A 135 0.55 1.76 -7.69
C GLY A 135 -0.68 2.33 -8.36
N LYS A 136 -1.83 1.73 -8.08
CA LYS A 136 -3.15 2.21 -8.51
C LYS A 136 -4.13 2.09 -7.38
N ALA A 137 -4.78 3.20 -7.03
CA ALA A 137 -5.93 3.22 -6.15
C ALA A 137 -7.21 3.21 -7.00
N GLU A 138 -8.17 2.37 -6.62
CA GLU A 138 -9.40 2.17 -7.40
C GLU A 138 -10.62 2.11 -6.49
N ILE A 139 -11.76 2.58 -7.01
CA ILE A 139 -13.09 2.37 -6.43
C ILE A 139 -13.92 1.63 -7.46
N ASP A 140 -14.37 0.41 -7.11
CA ASP A 140 -15.17 -0.44 -8.01
C ASP A 140 -14.56 -0.57 -9.41
N GLY A 141 -13.24 -0.76 -9.48
CA GLY A 141 -12.48 -0.93 -10.71
C GLY A 141 -12.11 0.36 -11.44
N LYS A 142 -12.59 1.53 -10.97
CA LYS A 142 -12.25 2.82 -11.55
C LYS A 142 -11.04 3.43 -10.85
N VAL A 143 -9.98 3.73 -11.60
CA VAL A 143 -8.76 4.33 -11.07
C VAL A 143 -9.02 5.75 -10.56
N THR A 144 -8.68 6.00 -9.29
CA THR A 144 -8.73 7.32 -8.67
C THR A 144 -7.36 8.00 -8.62
N CYS A 145 -6.30 7.19 -8.48
CA CYS A 145 -4.92 7.65 -8.43
C CYS A 145 -4.01 6.58 -9.02
N GLU A 146 -3.01 7.00 -9.79
CA GLU A 146 -1.94 6.12 -10.25
C GLU A 146 -0.59 6.80 -10.09
N VAL A 147 0.43 6.02 -9.76
CA VAL A 147 1.75 6.55 -9.42
C VAL A 147 2.83 5.49 -9.59
N ASN A 148 4.03 5.91 -9.93
CA ASN A 148 5.24 5.13 -9.75
C ASN A 148 6.06 5.73 -8.62
N PHE A 149 6.69 4.91 -7.80
CA PHE A 149 7.53 5.40 -6.71
C PHE A 149 8.66 4.42 -6.43
N THR A 150 9.72 4.97 -5.88
CA THR A 150 10.90 4.23 -5.42
C THR A 150 11.00 4.37 -3.91
N ALA A 151 11.21 3.26 -3.24
CA ALA A 151 11.38 3.23 -1.81
C ALA A 151 12.66 2.49 -1.43
N MET A 152 13.27 2.94 -0.33
CA MET A 152 14.43 2.30 0.26
C MET A 152 14.05 1.64 1.59
N ILE A 153 14.54 0.41 1.78
CA ILE A 153 14.38 -0.31 3.04
C ILE A 153 15.64 -0.06 3.87
N ALA A 154 15.45 0.50 5.05
CA ALA A 154 16.55 0.91 5.92
C ALA A 154 16.31 0.50 7.37
N ASP A 155 17.41 0.37 8.10
CA ASP A 155 17.36 0.20 9.54
C ASP A 155 16.81 1.48 10.19
N PRO A 156 16.08 1.37 11.33
CA PRO A 156 15.65 2.56 12.06
C PRO A 156 16.86 3.37 12.52
N PRO A 157 16.72 4.71 12.68
CA PRO A 157 17.80 5.53 13.19
C PRO A 157 18.29 4.98 14.54
N LYS A 158 19.59 5.01 14.75
CA LYS A 158 20.17 4.75 16.08
C LYS A 158 20.03 6.02 16.89
N ASP A 159 19.41 5.93 18.07
CA ASP A 159 19.34 7.00 19.05
C ASP A 159 20.74 7.38 19.56
#